data_b156fa177669743abce0f9d210b37bc7
#
_entry.id   b156fa177669743abce0f9d210b37bc7
#
_cell.length_a   1.000
_cell.length_b   1.000
_cell.length_c   1.000
_cell.angle_alpha   90.00
_cell.angle_beta   90.00
_cell.angle_gamma   90.00
#
_symmetry.space_group_name_H-M   'P 1'
#
loop_
_entity.id
_entity.type
_entity.pdbx_description
1 polymer ?
#
loop_
_entity_poly.entity_id
_entity_poly.type
_entity_poly.pdbx_seq_one_letter_code
_entity_poly.pdbx_strand_id
1 'polypeptide(L)'
;MVVDWISIRNSLLAGKPVLIFDSMSREAETDMVYYAGSISYDKITRLRKDAGGLICYVSGRLFREALELPFLNEALLKHPVYGKLVNKRPRYGDPPAFNIWVNHVDTKTGISDFDRALTIRKLHEVAENIYKGFMEDALDVFYKEFYAPGHVPILTSRGLGSRKGHTELVTALAVITGLIPSMVIAEMLSEGTSLPREEAQRYARRHGLHYIDGFDIIVEAERRGILND
;
A
#
# COMPACT_ATOMS: atom_id res chain seq x y z
N MET A 1 25.19 1.25 -3.49
CA MET A 1 24.84 2.22 -4.57
C MET A 1 23.96 3.28 -3.96
N VAL A 2 24.13 4.55 -4.36
CA VAL A 2 23.20 5.62 -3.91
C VAL A 2 21.87 5.44 -4.67
N VAL A 3 20.77 5.37 -3.95
CA VAL A 3 19.43 5.23 -4.55
C VAL A 3 19.05 6.55 -5.24
N ASP A 4 18.63 6.49 -6.50
CA ASP A 4 18.15 7.65 -7.26
C ASP A 4 16.64 7.87 -7.03
N TRP A 5 16.30 8.59 -5.98
CA TRP A 5 14.92 8.90 -5.58
C TRP A 5 14.17 9.72 -6.62
N ILE A 6 14.87 10.54 -7.44
CA ILE A 6 14.27 11.33 -8.52
C ILE A 6 13.82 10.41 -9.66
N SER A 7 14.66 9.46 -10.06
CA SER A 7 14.32 8.48 -11.09
C SER A 7 13.16 7.58 -10.65
N ILE A 8 13.13 7.18 -9.37
CA ILE A 8 12.03 6.41 -8.78
C ILE A 8 10.72 7.20 -8.82
N ARG A 9 10.74 8.48 -8.39
CA ARG A 9 9.57 9.38 -8.50
C ARG A 9 9.05 9.45 -9.94
N ASN A 10 9.92 9.70 -10.90
CA ASN A 10 9.54 9.82 -12.31
C ASN A 10 8.94 8.53 -12.86
N SER A 11 9.46 7.37 -12.44
CA SER A 11 8.90 6.06 -12.79
C SER A 11 7.48 5.89 -12.23
N LEU A 12 7.25 6.19 -10.95
CA LEU A 12 5.95 6.11 -10.31
C LEU A 12 4.91 7.04 -10.96
N LEU A 13 5.29 8.28 -11.26
CA LEU A 13 4.42 9.25 -11.95
C LEU A 13 4.10 8.82 -13.38
N ALA A 14 5.06 8.19 -14.08
CA ALA A 14 4.85 7.63 -15.41
C ALA A 14 4.04 6.32 -15.41
N GLY A 15 3.57 5.87 -14.24
CA GLY A 15 2.81 4.63 -14.09
C GLY A 15 3.64 3.36 -14.30
N LYS A 16 4.94 3.42 -14.04
CA LYS A 16 5.81 2.25 -13.96
C LYS A 16 5.91 1.80 -12.49
N PRO A 17 5.83 0.50 -12.21
CA PRO A 17 5.99 0.01 -10.85
C PRO A 17 7.43 0.08 -10.39
N VAL A 18 7.60 0.08 -9.07
CA VAL A 18 8.86 -0.23 -8.41
C VAL A 18 8.69 -1.51 -7.61
N LEU A 19 9.77 -2.27 -7.39
CA LEU A 19 9.76 -3.47 -6.58
C LEU A 19 10.45 -3.16 -5.26
N ILE A 20 9.80 -3.51 -4.14
CA ILE A 20 10.34 -3.27 -2.79
C ILE A 20 10.41 -4.59 -2.05
N PHE A 21 11.61 -4.95 -1.59
CA PHE A 21 11.85 -6.08 -0.70
C PHE A 21 11.88 -5.58 0.76
N ASP A 22 11.13 -6.21 1.66
CA ASP A 22 11.09 -5.77 3.05
C ASP A 22 12.35 -6.10 3.83
N SER A 23 12.51 -7.31 4.33
CA SER A 23 13.76 -7.81 4.95
C SER A 23 13.69 -9.32 5.15
N MET A 24 14.87 -9.95 5.22
CA MET A 24 15.00 -11.39 5.53
C MET A 24 14.50 -11.77 6.92
N SER A 25 14.45 -10.81 7.85
CA SER A 25 14.02 -11.04 9.23
C SER A 25 12.52 -10.86 9.42
N ARG A 26 11.80 -10.47 8.37
CA ARG A 26 10.35 -10.20 8.43
C ARG A 26 9.57 -11.18 7.53
N GLU A 27 8.95 -10.71 6.46
CA GLU A 27 8.21 -11.55 5.50
C GLU A 27 9.14 -12.19 4.47
N ALA A 28 10.28 -11.55 4.21
CA ALA A 28 11.22 -11.88 3.14
C ALA A 28 10.55 -11.88 1.76
N GLU A 29 9.65 -10.93 1.55
CA GLU A 29 8.82 -10.79 0.36
C GLU A 29 9.18 -9.53 -0.43
N THR A 30 8.86 -9.56 -1.72
CA THR A 30 8.95 -8.40 -2.61
C THR A 30 7.56 -8.02 -3.08
N ASP A 31 7.19 -6.76 -2.88
CA ASP A 31 5.95 -6.20 -3.40
C ASP A 31 6.19 -5.44 -4.71
N MET A 32 5.25 -5.58 -5.65
CA MET A 32 5.13 -4.70 -6.80
C MET A 32 4.28 -3.49 -6.40
N VAL A 33 4.83 -2.29 -6.56
CA VAL A 33 4.28 -1.03 -6.02
C VAL A 33 4.03 -0.03 -7.13
N TYR A 34 2.81 0.52 -7.16
CA TYR A 34 2.42 1.63 -8.04
C TYR A 34 2.02 2.85 -7.21
N TYR A 35 2.15 4.03 -7.82
CA TYR A 35 1.51 5.24 -7.33
C TYR A 35 0.01 5.23 -7.70
N ALA A 36 -0.88 5.42 -6.74
CA ALA A 36 -2.32 5.33 -6.98
C ALA A 36 -2.84 6.41 -7.94
N GLY A 37 -2.20 7.59 -7.97
CA GLY A 37 -2.54 8.66 -8.91
C GLY A 37 -2.27 8.31 -10.39
N SER A 38 -1.49 7.26 -10.66
CA SER A 38 -1.23 6.79 -12.02
C SER A 38 -1.90 5.45 -12.33
N ILE A 39 -2.77 4.94 -11.45
CA ILE A 39 -3.36 3.60 -11.59
C ILE A 39 -4.38 3.53 -12.73
N SER A 40 -4.42 2.41 -13.45
CA SER A 40 -5.36 2.10 -14.52
C SER A 40 -5.59 0.59 -14.55
N TYR A 41 -6.60 0.14 -15.29
CA TYR A 41 -6.98 -1.28 -15.33
C TYR A 41 -5.84 -2.20 -15.81
N ASP A 42 -5.01 -1.76 -16.75
CA ASP A 42 -3.86 -2.52 -17.25
C ASP A 42 -2.80 -2.76 -16.15
N LYS A 43 -2.61 -1.80 -15.24
CA LYS A 43 -1.72 -1.93 -14.08
C LYS A 43 -2.30 -2.88 -13.04
N ILE A 44 -3.62 -2.86 -12.81
CA ILE A 44 -4.30 -3.86 -11.99
C ILE A 44 -4.15 -5.25 -12.63
N THR A 45 -4.30 -5.35 -13.95
CA THR A 45 -4.05 -6.61 -14.68
C THR A 45 -2.62 -7.09 -14.45
N ARG A 46 -1.63 -6.19 -14.51
CA ARG A 46 -0.23 -6.53 -14.26
C ARG A 46 0.01 -6.98 -12.82
N LEU A 47 -0.51 -6.26 -11.82
CA LEU A 47 -0.43 -6.68 -10.41
C LEU A 47 -1.00 -8.11 -10.23
N ARG A 48 -2.16 -8.38 -10.82
CA ARG A 48 -2.81 -9.70 -10.72
C ARG A 48 -2.04 -10.82 -11.43
N LYS A 49 -1.38 -10.54 -12.56
CA LYS A 49 -0.68 -11.54 -13.38
C LYS A 49 0.78 -11.73 -12.99
N ASP A 50 1.49 -10.64 -12.73
CA ASP A 50 2.94 -10.66 -12.54
C ASP A 50 3.32 -10.67 -11.05
N ALA A 51 2.52 -10.03 -10.18
CA ALA A 51 2.68 -10.13 -8.74
C ALA A 51 1.87 -11.30 -8.17
N GLY A 52 0.56 -11.28 -8.27
CA GLY A 52 -0.33 -12.40 -7.89
C GLY A 52 -0.85 -12.34 -6.46
N GLY A 53 -0.31 -11.46 -5.63
CA GLY A 53 -0.73 -11.25 -4.25
C GLY A 53 -2.00 -10.41 -4.10
N LEU A 54 -2.30 -10.01 -2.87
CA LEU A 54 -3.47 -9.19 -2.56
C LEU A 54 -3.25 -7.75 -3.02
N ILE A 55 -4.09 -7.26 -3.93
CA ILE A 55 -4.00 -5.87 -4.40
C ILE A 55 -4.59 -4.95 -3.35
N CYS A 56 -3.73 -4.21 -2.65
CA CYS A 56 -4.08 -3.32 -1.56
C CYS A 56 -3.86 -1.85 -1.92
N TYR A 57 -4.77 -0.99 -1.47
CA TYR A 57 -4.54 0.45 -1.42
C TYR A 57 -3.85 0.81 -0.10
N VAL A 58 -2.80 1.61 -0.18
CA VAL A 58 -2.00 2.00 0.99
C VAL A 58 -1.93 3.51 1.11
N SER A 59 -2.15 4.02 2.32
CA SER A 59 -2.00 5.44 2.63
C SER A 59 -1.33 5.67 3.99
N GLY A 60 -1.01 6.94 4.27
CA GLY A 60 -0.35 7.37 5.50
C GLY A 60 -1.30 7.54 6.68
N ARG A 61 -0.71 7.90 7.82
CA ARG A 61 -1.42 8.13 9.07
C ARG A 61 -2.48 9.22 8.95
N LEU A 62 -2.17 10.34 8.27
CA LEU A 62 -3.10 11.46 8.09
C LEU A 62 -4.40 11.02 7.40
N PHE A 63 -4.32 10.15 6.39
CA PHE A 63 -5.49 9.58 5.71
C PHE A 63 -6.38 8.79 6.68
N ARG A 64 -5.76 7.97 7.53
CA ARG A 64 -6.47 7.19 8.53
C ARG A 64 -7.19 8.07 9.56
N GLU A 65 -6.51 9.09 10.04
CA GLU A 65 -7.05 10.02 11.05
C GLU A 65 -8.17 10.88 10.48
N ALA A 66 -8.01 11.41 9.27
CA ALA A 66 -9.03 12.23 8.62
C ALA A 66 -10.33 11.45 8.32
N LEU A 67 -10.22 10.16 8.01
CA LEU A 67 -11.38 9.30 7.74
C LEU A 67 -11.84 8.50 8.98
N GLU A 68 -11.25 8.73 10.14
CA GLU A 68 -11.56 8.06 11.41
C GLU A 68 -11.53 6.51 11.29
N LEU A 69 -10.64 5.97 10.44
CA LEU A 69 -10.58 4.53 10.18
C LEU A 69 -9.86 3.79 11.33
N PRO A 70 -10.51 2.86 12.03
CA PRO A 70 -9.81 2.01 12.98
C PRO A 70 -8.94 0.99 12.23
N PHE A 71 -7.89 0.49 12.86
CA PHE A 71 -7.28 -0.75 12.39
C PHE A 71 -8.25 -1.91 12.61
N LEU A 72 -8.36 -2.79 11.62
CA LEU A 72 -9.31 -3.90 11.64
C LEU A 72 -9.14 -4.80 12.88
N ASN A 73 -7.90 -5.09 13.27
CA ASN A 73 -7.63 -5.88 14.47
C ASN A 73 -8.17 -5.19 15.74
N GLU A 74 -8.12 -3.86 15.83
CA GLU A 74 -8.63 -3.09 16.97
C GLU A 74 -10.17 -3.07 16.96
N ALA A 75 -10.78 -2.96 15.78
CA ALA A 75 -12.23 -3.05 15.63
C ALA A 75 -12.75 -4.46 15.99
N LEU A 76 -12.08 -5.51 15.50
CA LEU A 76 -12.43 -6.90 15.79
C LEU A 76 -12.26 -7.26 17.27
N LEU A 77 -11.28 -6.66 17.96
CA LEU A 77 -11.03 -6.92 19.39
C LEU A 77 -12.25 -6.55 20.26
N LYS A 78 -13.06 -5.57 19.82
CA LYS A 78 -14.29 -5.17 20.53
C LYS A 78 -15.42 -6.20 20.41
N HIS A 79 -15.32 -7.14 19.47
CA HIS A 79 -16.36 -8.16 19.25
C HIS A 79 -16.05 -9.44 20.03
N PRO A 80 -16.99 -9.99 20.83
CA PRO A 80 -16.72 -11.10 21.75
C PRO A 80 -16.28 -12.41 21.06
N VAL A 81 -16.67 -12.62 19.80
CA VAL A 81 -16.27 -13.79 19.01
C VAL A 81 -15.01 -13.50 18.21
N TYR A 82 -14.99 -12.40 17.43
CA TYR A 82 -13.87 -12.08 16.54
C TYR A 82 -12.61 -11.66 17.30
N GLY A 83 -12.76 -11.06 18.48
CA GLY A 83 -11.63 -10.70 19.34
C GLY A 83 -10.73 -11.90 19.69
N LYS A 84 -11.27 -13.11 19.70
CA LYS A 84 -10.49 -14.34 19.92
C LYS A 84 -9.49 -14.63 18.80
N LEU A 85 -9.71 -14.11 17.59
CA LEU A 85 -8.80 -14.27 16.45
C LEU A 85 -7.62 -13.29 16.50
N VAL A 86 -7.79 -12.15 17.16
CA VAL A 86 -6.80 -11.07 17.22
C VAL A 86 -5.68 -11.32 18.22
N ASN A 87 -5.86 -12.30 19.13
CA ASN A 87 -4.87 -12.66 20.15
C ASN A 87 -3.64 -13.39 19.60
N LYS A 88 -3.60 -13.70 18.32
CA LYS A 88 -2.48 -14.35 17.64
C LYS A 88 -1.79 -13.34 16.72
N ARG A 89 -0.47 -13.45 16.62
CA ARG A 89 0.34 -12.60 15.75
C ARG A 89 1.10 -13.46 14.73
N PRO A 90 1.46 -12.89 13.57
CA PRO A 90 2.42 -13.51 12.67
C PRO A 90 3.76 -13.78 13.38
N ARG A 91 4.57 -14.68 12.82
CA ARG A 91 5.87 -15.06 13.42
C ARG A 91 6.84 -13.89 13.63
N TYR A 92 6.76 -12.86 12.79
CA TYR A 92 7.56 -11.64 12.89
C TYR A 92 7.01 -10.61 13.91
N GLY A 93 5.88 -10.89 14.56
CA GLY A 93 5.38 -10.16 15.74
C GLY A 93 4.58 -8.90 15.47
N ASP A 94 4.63 -8.31 14.27
CA ASP A 94 3.93 -7.07 13.96
C ASP A 94 2.41 -7.26 13.83
N PRO A 95 1.59 -6.30 14.30
CA PRO A 95 0.16 -6.32 14.01
C PRO A 95 -0.09 -6.02 12.52
N PRO A 96 -1.15 -6.58 11.91
CA PRO A 96 -1.57 -6.21 10.56
C PRO A 96 -1.90 -4.72 10.43
N ALA A 97 -1.71 -4.17 9.23
CA ALA A 97 -1.99 -2.76 8.92
C ALA A 97 -3.36 -2.53 8.25
N PHE A 98 -4.18 -3.57 8.16
CA PHE A 98 -5.51 -3.49 7.53
C PHE A 98 -6.46 -2.58 8.32
N ASN A 99 -7.22 -1.77 7.54
CA ASN A 99 -8.37 -1.02 8.04
C ASN A 99 -9.66 -1.69 7.54
N ILE A 100 -10.23 -1.22 6.46
CA ILE A 100 -11.49 -1.72 5.90
C ILE A 100 -11.31 -2.04 4.41
N TRP A 101 -12.18 -2.90 3.88
CA TRP A 101 -12.22 -3.25 2.47
C TRP A 101 -13.42 -2.58 1.83
N VAL A 102 -13.19 -1.84 0.75
CA VAL A 102 -14.22 -1.01 0.13
C VAL A 102 -14.36 -1.26 -1.37
N ASN A 103 -15.50 -0.84 -1.91
CA ASN A 103 -15.69 -0.58 -3.34
C ASN A 103 -16.25 0.84 -3.49
N HIS A 104 -15.99 1.48 -4.63
CA HIS A 104 -16.69 2.69 -5.03
C HIS A 104 -18.11 2.33 -5.52
N VAL A 105 -19.09 3.21 -5.29
CA VAL A 105 -20.51 2.97 -5.63
C VAL A 105 -20.75 2.73 -7.13
N ASP A 106 -19.93 3.31 -8.00
CA ASP A 106 -20.04 3.15 -9.45
C ASP A 106 -19.40 1.86 -10.00
N THR A 107 -18.93 0.95 -9.14
CA THR A 107 -18.41 -0.34 -9.58
C THR A 107 -19.55 -1.30 -9.89
N LYS A 108 -19.34 -2.21 -10.87
CA LYS A 108 -20.34 -3.23 -11.21
C LYS A 108 -20.35 -4.36 -10.17
N THR A 109 -19.16 -4.95 -9.93
CA THR A 109 -18.99 -6.05 -8.95
C THR A 109 -17.88 -5.74 -7.94
N GLY A 110 -17.01 -4.79 -8.24
CA GLY A 110 -15.88 -4.37 -7.44
C GLY A 110 -14.59 -5.16 -7.66
N ILE A 111 -14.64 -6.38 -8.21
CA ILE A 111 -13.46 -7.27 -8.33
C ILE A 111 -12.74 -7.16 -9.66
N SER A 112 -13.39 -6.70 -10.75
CA SER A 112 -12.76 -6.60 -12.05
C SER A 112 -11.57 -5.63 -12.03
N ASP A 113 -10.66 -5.75 -13.01
CA ASP A 113 -9.51 -4.85 -13.11
C ASP A 113 -9.98 -3.39 -13.30
N PHE A 114 -11.08 -3.16 -14.02
CA PHE A 114 -11.71 -1.85 -14.15
C PHE A 114 -12.28 -1.34 -12.83
N ASP A 115 -13.03 -2.17 -12.10
CA ASP A 115 -13.67 -1.80 -10.84
C ASP A 115 -12.64 -1.47 -9.76
N ARG A 116 -11.59 -2.30 -9.61
CA ARG A 116 -10.52 -2.03 -8.64
C ARG A 116 -9.74 -0.77 -9.00
N ALA A 117 -9.45 -0.56 -10.29
CA ALA A 117 -8.79 0.66 -10.74
C ALA A 117 -9.65 1.91 -10.46
N LEU A 118 -10.97 1.83 -10.66
CA LEU A 118 -11.90 2.90 -10.32
C LEU A 118 -11.88 3.20 -8.82
N THR A 119 -12.08 2.18 -7.98
CA THR A 119 -12.06 2.31 -6.51
C THR A 119 -10.76 2.94 -6.03
N ILE A 120 -9.60 2.48 -6.53
CA ILE A 120 -8.30 3.00 -6.13
C ILE A 120 -8.08 4.44 -6.58
N ARG A 121 -8.48 4.82 -7.80
CA ARG A 121 -8.40 6.22 -8.24
C ARG A 121 -9.25 7.13 -7.37
N LYS A 122 -10.45 6.70 -7.02
CA LYS A 122 -11.35 7.46 -6.15
C LYS A 122 -10.80 7.59 -4.72
N LEU A 123 -10.16 6.54 -4.18
CA LEU A 123 -9.41 6.63 -2.92
C LEU A 123 -8.24 7.61 -3.03
N HIS A 124 -7.56 7.68 -4.18
CA HIS A 124 -6.49 8.65 -4.40
C HIS A 124 -7.03 10.09 -4.42
N GLU A 125 -8.17 10.37 -5.06
CA GLU A 125 -8.82 11.68 -5.04
C GLU A 125 -9.18 12.12 -3.60
N VAL A 126 -9.68 11.19 -2.77
CA VAL A 126 -9.92 11.42 -1.33
C VAL A 126 -8.59 11.76 -0.62
N ALA A 127 -7.52 10.98 -0.87
CA ALA A 127 -6.22 11.26 -0.29
C ALA A 127 -5.68 12.63 -0.71
N GLU A 128 -5.80 13.00 -2.00
CA GLU A 128 -5.39 14.33 -2.46
C GLU A 128 -6.09 15.45 -1.70
N ASN A 129 -7.40 15.35 -1.47
CA ASN A 129 -8.18 16.35 -0.72
C ASN A 129 -7.67 16.45 0.72
N ILE A 130 -7.42 15.32 1.39
CA ILE A 130 -6.89 15.29 2.76
C ILE A 130 -5.52 15.98 2.83
N TYR A 131 -4.59 15.64 1.92
CA TYR A 131 -3.24 16.21 1.92
C TYR A 131 -3.19 17.67 1.43
N LYS A 132 -4.26 18.16 0.80
CA LYS A 132 -4.49 19.60 0.48
C LYS A 132 -5.18 20.36 1.61
N GLY A 133 -5.61 19.69 2.69
CA GLY A 133 -6.27 20.29 3.85
C GLY A 133 -7.80 20.30 3.80
N PHE A 134 -8.43 19.70 2.80
CA PHE A 134 -9.91 19.61 2.65
C PHE A 134 -10.45 18.35 3.33
N MET A 135 -10.25 18.23 4.65
CA MET A 135 -10.55 17.01 5.40
C MET A 135 -12.05 16.71 5.50
N GLU A 136 -12.88 17.73 5.75
CA GLU A 136 -14.33 17.56 5.86
C GLU A 136 -14.94 17.10 4.54
N ASP A 137 -14.57 17.74 3.42
CA ASP A 137 -15.02 17.34 2.09
C ASP A 137 -14.57 15.91 1.75
N ALA A 138 -13.34 15.54 2.11
CA ALA A 138 -12.81 14.20 1.89
C ALA A 138 -13.57 13.13 2.69
N LEU A 139 -13.92 13.43 3.93
CA LEU A 139 -14.73 12.57 4.79
C LEU A 139 -16.13 12.35 4.20
N ASP A 140 -16.79 13.42 3.80
CA ASP A 140 -18.14 13.38 3.20
C ASP A 140 -18.14 12.55 1.90
N VAL A 141 -17.16 12.79 1.00
CA VAL A 141 -16.98 12.03 -0.24
C VAL A 141 -16.77 10.56 0.06
N PHE A 142 -15.88 10.24 1.03
CA PHE A 142 -15.58 8.86 1.36
C PHE A 142 -16.83 8.10 1.82
N TYR A 143 -17.60 8.64 2.76
CA TYR A 143 -18.80 7.96 3.27
C TYR A 143 -19.97 7.94 2.29
N LYS A 144 -20.01 8.88 1.33
CA LYS A 144 -21.06 8.95 0.32
C LYS A 144 -20.78 8.04 -0.89
N GLU A 145 -19.51 7.94 -1.29
CA GLU A 145 -19.15 7.29 -2.56
C GLU A 145 -18.54 5.90 -2.39
N PHE A 146 -18.33 5.43 -1.15
CA PHE A 146 -17.77 4.09 -0.92
C PHE A 146 -18.69 3.26 -0.02
N TYR A 147 -18.64 1.96 -0.23
CA TYR A 147 -19.34 0.99 0.62
C TYR A 147 -18.40 -0.16 1.05
N ALA A 148 -18.72 -0.76 2.19
CA ALA A 148 -18.01 -1.91 2.76
C ALA A 148 -19.00 -3.02 3.14
N PRO A 149 -18.61 -4.29 3.07
CA PRO A 149 -17.29 -4.76 2.61
C PRO A 149 -17.14 -4.66 1.09
N GLY A 150 -15.91 -4.52 0.62
CA GLY A 150 -15.56 -4.43 -0.80
C GLY A 150 -14.38 -5.32 -1.19
N HIS A 151 -13.75 -5.02 -2.32
CA HIS A 151 -12.68 -5.82 -2.90
C HIS A 151 -11.31 -5.11 -2.91
N VAL A 152 -11.24 -3.86 -2.45
CA VAL A 152 -9.99 -3.13 -2.28
C VAL A 152 -9.73 -2.94 -0.78
N PRO A 153 -8.81 -3.71 -0.19
CA PRO A 153 -8.38 -3.49 1.19
C PRO A 153 -7.62 -2.17 1.29
N ILE A 154 -7.98 -1.37 2.30
CA ILE A 154 -7.23 -0.19 2.70
C ILE A 154 -6.28 -0.59 3.81
N LEU A 155 -5.00 -0.25 3.66
CA LEU A 155 -3.97 -0.35 4.67
C LEU A 155 -3.45 1.05 4.98
N THR A 156 -3.20 1.32 6.26
CA THR A 156 -2.60 2.61 6.65
C THR A 156 -1.36 2.40 7.51
N SER A 157 -0.38 3.27 7.30
CA SER A 157 0.89 3.24 8.01
C SER A 157 0.71 3.44 9.53
N ARG A 158 1.49 2.69 10.29
CA ARG A 158 1.69 2.90 11.74
C ARG A 158 2.95 3.74 12.03
N GLY A 159 3.66 4.16 10.97
CA GLY A 159 4.96 4.81 11.01
C GLY A 159 6.12 3.83 11.11
N LEU A 160 7.23 4.13 10.43
CA LEU A 160 8.45 3.29 10.41
C LEU A 160 9.08 3.10 11.80
N GLY A 161 8.83 4.02 12.72
CA GLY A 161 9.27 3.89 14.12
C GLY A 161 8.55 2.77 14.88
N SER A 162 7.35 2.40 14.45
CA SER A 162 6.50 1.40 15.10
C SER A 162 6.45 0.06 14.37
N ARG A 163 6.54 0.08 13.03
CA ARG A 163 6.44 -1.11 12.17
C ARG A 163 7.28 -0.90 10.91
N LYS A 164 7.94 -1.96 10.41
CA LYS A 164 8.83 -1.88 9.24
C LYS A 164 8.34 -2.81 8.11
N GLY A 165 7.02 -2.83 7.86
CA GLY A 165 6.41 -3.62 6.78
C GLY A 165 6.25 -2.84 5.49
N HIS A 166 5.80 -3.52 4.42
CA HIS A 166 5.57 -2.89 3.12
C HIS A 166 4.68 -1.66 3.21
N THR A 167 3.63 -1.67 4.06
CA THR A 167 2.76 -0.51 4.28
C THR A 167 3.56 0.75 4.68
N GLU A 168 4.44 0.63 5.67
CA GLU A 168 5.28 1.74 6.16
C GLU A 168 6.36 2.10 5.15
N LEU A 169 6.97 1.12 4.50
CA LEU A 169 8.01 1.34 3.49
C LEU A 169 7.48 2.13 2.29
N VAL A 170 6.27 1.80 1.79
CA VAL A 170 5.72 2.48 0.61
C VAL A 170 5.19 3.87 0.93
N THR A 171 4.68 4.10 2.14
CA THR A 171 4.29 5.45 2.59
C THR A 171 5.51 6.34 2.77
N ALA A 172 6.56 5.84 3.41
CA ALA A 172 7.83 6.55 3.52
C ALA A 172 8.45 6.83 2.15
N LEU A 173 8.43 5.86 1.22
CA LEU A 173 8.89 6.08 -0.16
C LEU A 173 8.12 7.21 -0.84
N ALA A 174 6.80 7.28 -0.68
CA ALA A 174 5.99 8.36 -1.23
C ALA A 174 6.48 9.72 -0.70
N VAL A 175 6.64 9.85 0.62
CA VAL A 175 7.14 11.09 1.25
C VAL A 175 8.56 11.42 0.79
N ILE A 176 9.48 10.44 0.77
CA ILE A 176 10.86 10.61 0.29
C ILE A 176 10.90 11.14 -1.13
N THR A 177 10.01 10.65 -1.99
CA THR A 177 9.92 11.04 -3.41
C THR A 177 9.05 12.30 -3.62
N GLY A 178 8.50 12.89 -2.56
CA GLY A 178 7.63 14.08 -2.64
C GLY A 178 6.29 13.78 -3.34
N LEU A 179 5.78 12.56 -3.18
CA LEU A 179 4.45 12.14 -3.60
C LEU A 179 3.52 12.08 -2.38
N ILE A 180 2.23 12.20 -2.62
CA ILE A 180 1.22 11.93 -1.60
C ILE A 180 1.31 10.43 -1.22
N PRO A 181 1.28 10.06 0.08
CA PRO A 181 1.19 8.68 0.52
C PRO A 181 -0.14 8.03 0.08
N SER A 182 -0.19 7.62 -1.16
CA SER A 182 -1.33 7.00 -1.82
C SER A 182 -0.79 6.02 -2.85
N MET A 183 -0.64 4.77 -2.44
CA MET A 183 0.09 3.74 -3.15
C MET A 183 -0.77 2.50 -3.37
N VAL A 184 -0.36 1.65 -4.29
CA VAL A 184 -0.97 0.33 -4.54
C VAL A 184 0.12 -0.71 -4.49
N ILE A 185 -0.10 -1.78 -3.73
CA ILE A 185 0.87 -2.86 -3.56
C ILE A 185 0.23 -4.21 -3.86
N ALA A 186 1.04 -5.16 -4.29
CA ALA A 186 0.71 -6.58 -4.25
C ALA A 186 1.99 -7.40 -4.10
N GLU A 187 1.95 -8.42 -3.25
CA GLU A 187 3.04 -9.36 -3.05
C GLU A 187 3.36 -10.10 -4.35
N MET A 188 4.65 -10.23 -4.67
CA MET A 188 5.08 -11.06 -5.81
C MET A 188 5.15 -12.52 -5.38
N LEU A 189 4.34 -13.34 -6.01
CA LEU A 189 4.18 -14.76 -5.71
C LEU A 189 4.80 -15.65 -6.77
N SER A 190 5.20 -16.83 -6.36
CA SER A 190 5.62 -17.96 -7.18
C SER A 190 4.72 -19.16 -6.89
N GLU A 191 4.94 -20.29 -7.53
CA GLU A 191 4.19 -21.51 -7.27
C GLU A 191 4.38 -21.97 -5.82
N GLY A 192 3.31 -21.92 -5.05
CA GLY A 192 3.27 -22.36 -3.65
C GLY A 192 3.95 -21.48 -2.61
N THR A 193 4.61 -20.38 -3.00
CA THR A 193 5.36 -19.51 -2.08
C THR A 193 5.49 -18.08 -2.63
N SER A 194 6.08 -17.19 -1.81
CA SER A 194 6.51 -15.86 -2.26
C SER A 194 7.60 -15.97 -3.33
N LEU A 195 7.65 -15.02 -4.26
CA LEU A 195 8.69 -14.99 -5.29
C LEU A 195 10.07 -14.81 -4.64
N PRO A 196 11.04 -15.72 -4.90
CA PRO A 196 12.39 -15.57 -4.35
C PRO A 196 13.02 -14.22 -4.70
N ARG A 197 13.75 -13.64 -3.75
CA ARG A 197 14.39 -12.31 -3.89
C ARG A 197 15.19 -12.15 -5.19
N GLU A 198 15.99 -13.14 -5.53
CA GLU A 198 16.83 -13.12 -6.73
C GLU A 198 15.99 -13.14 -8.01
N GLU A 199 14.82 -13.78 -7.98
CA GLU A 199 13.90 -13.80 -9.10
C GLU A 199 13.18 -12.47 -9.26
N ALA A 200 12.77 -11.83 -8.17
CA ALA A 200 12.24 -10.47 -8.18
C ALA A 200 13.26 -9.48 -8.74
N GLN A 201 14.54 -9.60 -8.37
CA GLN A 201 15.63 -8.81 -8.94
C GLN A 201 15.83 -9.08 -10.44
N ARG A 202 15.75 -10.36 -10.88
CA ARG A 202 15.83 -10.71 -12.31
C ARG A 202 14.64 -10.13 -13.09
N TYR A 203 13.43 -10.19 -12.51
CA TYR A 203 12.25 -9.57 -13.08
C TYR A 203 12.44 -8.05 -13.23
N ALA A 204 12.91 -7.35 -12.19
CA ALA A 204 13.19 -5.92 -12.25
C ALA A 204 14.16 -5.57 -13.38
N ARG A 205 15.29 -6.26 -13.47
CA ARG A 205 16.29 -6.04 -14.55
C ARG A 205 15.69 -6.28 -15.93
N ARG A 206 14.95 -7.35 -16.13
CA ARG A 206 14.35 -7.73 -17.41
C ARG A 206 13.32 -6.70 -17.90
N HIS A 207 12.61 -6.06 -16.97
CA HIS A 207 11.58 -5.07 -17.28
C HIS A 207 12.03 -3.61 -17.12
N GLY A 208 13.31 -3.35 -16.81
CA GLY A 208 13.83 -2.00 -16.60
C GLY A 208 13.15 -1.27 -15.44
N LEU A 209 12.90 -1.99 -14.35
CA LEU A 209 12.24 -1.47 -13.15
C LEU A 209 13.26 -1.22 -12.03
N HIS A 210 12.95 -0.28 -11.15
CA HIS A 210 13.68 -0.11 -9.91
C HIS A 210 13.37 -1.26 -8.95
N TYR A 211 14.43 -1.82 -8.35
CA TYR A 211 14.36 -2.73 -7.23
C TYR A 211 15.01 -2.04 -6.03
N ILE A 212 14.27 -1.92 -4.94
CA ILE A 212 14.66 -1.17 -3.75
C ILE A 212 14.68 -2.13 -2.56
N ASP A 213 15.76 -2.10 -1.80
CA ASP A 213 15.80 -2.75 -0.50
C ASP A 213 15.08 -1.87 0.53
N GLY A 214 14.22 -2.44 1.35
CA GLY A 214 13.51 -1.71 2.41
C GLY A 214 14.46 -1.03 3.39
N PHE A 215 15.66 -1.58 3.57
CA PHE A 215 16.72 -0.95 4.37
C PHE A 215 17.13 0.42 3.83
N ASP A 216 17.25 0.57 2.50
CA ASP A 216 17.60 1.86 1.89
C ASP A 216 16.52 2.93 2.14
N ILE A 217 15.24 2.52 2.12
CA ILE A 217 14.11 3.40 2.45
C ILE A 217 14.17 3.82 3.92
N ILE A 218 14.42 2.90 4.83
CA ILE A 218 14.52 3.16 6.27
C ILE A 218 15.65 4.15 6.56
N VAL A 219 16.85 3.91 6.03
CA VAL A 219 18.01 4.81 6.22
C VAL A 219 17.72 6.22 5.71
N GLU A 220 17.10 6.34 4.53
CA GLU A 220 16.76 7.65 3.97
C GLU A 220 15.64 8.35 4.77
N ALA A 221 14.65 7.60 5.25
CA ALA A 221 13.59 8.12 6.11
C ALA A 221 14.14 8.63 7.46
N GLU A 222 15.06 7.88 8.08
CA GLU A 222 15.75 8.28 9.29
C GLU A 222 16.56 9.58 9.06
N ARG A 223 17.32 9.64 7.96
CA ARG A 223 18.10 10.83 7.59
C ARG A 223 17.23 12.08 7.42
N ARG A 224 15.99 11.94 6.95
CA ARG A 224 15.04 13.05 6.75
C ARG A 224 14.09 13.29 7.93
N GLY A 225 14.13 12.46 8.97
CA GLY A 225 13.20 12.54 10.10
C GLY A 225 11.77 12.09 9.78
N ILE A 226 11.59 11.27 8.74
CA ILE A 226 10.29 10.75 8.26
C ILE A 226 10.03 9.38 8.91
N LEU A 227 9.81 9.33 10.21
CA LEU A 227 9.55 8.07 10.92
C LEU A 227 8.08 7.86 11.27
N ASN A 228 7.29 8.93 11.26
CA ASN A 228 5.89 8.92 11.72
C ASN A 228 4.95 9.60 10.70
N ASP A 229 5.28 9.46 9.42
CA ASP A 229 4.59 9.99 8.22
C ASP A 229 3.20 10.59 8.42
#